data_10613bae0907d0bb3da2523aba0642f4
#
_entry.id   10613bae0907d0bb3da2523aba0642f4
#
_cell.length_a   1.000
_cell.length_b   1.000
_cell.length_c   1.000
_cell.angle_alpha   90.00
_cell.angle_beta   90.00
_cell.angle_gamma   90.00
#
_symmetry.space_group_name_H-M   'P 1'
#
loop_
_entity.id
_entity.type
_entity.pdbx_description
1 polymer ?
#
loop_
_entity_poly.entity_id
_entity_poly.type
_entity_poly.pdbx_seq_one_letter_code
_entity_poly.pdbx_strand_id
1 'polypeptide(L)'
;KLGASTVILAGAEVYPALERKVVDAIEWGTPTHNIVMGFEKVAKYIVVPGVHQPIAMHECAVNKKTWNAMSDMEKKQITAGGKMMTWDLYTKLGHDDAPNWMTYVNSKKNEIIDLPQSFKDAAKKATDEWAEETGKKANDWFRKIWASQNAYKDAWSQAHRYR
;
A
#
# COMPACT_ATOMS: atom_id res chain seq x y z
N LYS A 1 8.37 15.95 -6.06
CA LYS A 1 8.03 17.19 -5.33
C LYS A 1 8.67 17.26 -3.93
N LEU A 2 8.97 16.15 -3.30
CA LEU A 2 9.59 16.09 -1.96
C LEU A 2 11.12 15.87 -1.99
N GLY A 3 11.74 15.96 -3.16
CA GLY A 3 13.19 15.87 -3.33
C GLY A 3 13.77 14.47 -3.48
N ALA A 4 12.97 13.42 -3.42
CA ALA A 4 13.42 12.06 -3.67
C ALA A 4 13.40 11.71 -5.17
N SER A 5 14.38 10.92 -5.60
CA SER A 5 14.36 10.25 -6.92
C SER A 5 13.80 8.85 -6.75
N THR A 6 12.89 8.44 -7.60
CA THR A 6 12.23 7.14 -7.51
C THR A 6 12.57 6.24 -8.71
N VAL A 7 12.70 4.94 -8.44
CA VAL A 7 12.88 3.89 -9.43
C VAL A 7 11.93 2.74 -9.14
N ILE A 8 11.39 2.12 -10.18
CA ILE A 8 10.56 0.92 -10.06
C ILE A 8 11.46 -0.29 -10.35
N LEU A 9 11.49 -1.23 -9.41
CA LEU A 9 12.23 -2.48 -9.53
C LEU A 9 11.27 -3.67 -9.57
N ALA A 10 11.66 -4.76 -10.22
CA ALA A 10 10.95 -6.03 -10.08
C ALA A 10 11.07 -6.54 -8.63
N GLY A 11 10.01 -7.15 -8.09
CA GLY A 11 9.96 -7.53 -6.68
C GLY A 11 11.17 -8.34 -6.20
N ALA A 12 11.67 -9.28 -7.02
CA ALA A 12 12.86 -10.07 -6.71
C ALA A 12 14.17 -9.25 -6.65
N GLU A 13 14.19 -8.06 -7.20
CA GLU A 13 15.36 -7.18 -7.24
C GLU A 13 15.41 -6.20 -6.06
N VAL A 14 14.30 -6.00 -5.35
CA VAL A 14 14.18 -4.98 -4.30
C VAL A 14 15.11 -5.26 -3.12
N TYR A 15 15.11 -6.51 -2.59
CA TYR A 15 16.00 -6.88 -1.50
C TYR A 15 17.49 -6.74 -1.86
N PRO A 16 17.99 -7.30 -3.00
CA PRO A 16 19.36 -7.11 -3.42
C PRO A 16 19.75 -5.65 -3.67
N ALA A 17 18.83 -4.85 -4.17
CA ALA A 17 19.09 -3.42 -4.43
C ALA A 17 19.30 -2.64 -3.13
N LEU A 18 18.48 -2.88 -2.10
CA LEU A 18 18.66 -2.28 -0.78
C LEU A 18 19.94 -2.78 -0.10
N GLU A 19 20.17 -4.10 -0.11
CA GLU A 19 21.35 -4.72 0.49
C GLU A 19 22.65 -4.17 -0.09
N ARG A 20 22.71 -4.01 -1.41
CA ARG A 20 23.89 -3.48 -2.15
C ARG A 20 23.96 -1.97 -2.21
N LYS A 21 23.01 -1.26 -1.58
CA LYS A 21 22.92 0.20 -1.58
C LYS A 21 22.79 0.81 -2.99
N VAL A 22 22.12 0.09 -3.90
CA VAL A 22 21.72 0.62 -5.22
C VAL A 22 20.56 1.63 -5.04
N VAL A 23 19.74 1.39 -4.02
CA VAL A 23 18.72 2.33 -3.54
C VAL A 23 18.94 2.61 -2.05
N ASP A 24 18.64 3.83 -1.62
CA ASP A 24 18.80 4.27 -0.23
C ASP A 24 17.63 3.86 0.65
N ALA A 25 16.45 3.69 0.07
CA ALA A 25 15.22 3.31 0.75
C ALA A 25 14.30 2.53 -0.17
N ILE A 26 13.41 1.76 0.42
CA ILE A 26 12.36 1.03 -0.31
C ILE A 26 11.01 1.27 0.35
N GLU A 27 9.97 1.08 -0.41
CA GLU A 27 8.60 0.89 0.03
C GLU A 27 8.15 -0.50 -0.40
N TRP A 28 7.44 -1.22 0.48
CA TRP A 28 7.01 -2.58 0.15
C TRP A 28 5.61 -2.90 0.65
N GLY A 29 5.42 -3.06 1.95
CA GLY A 29 4.11 -3.46 2.46
C GLY A 29 3.98 -3.40 3.98
N THR A 30 3.10 -4.22 4.51
CA THR A 30 2.84 -4.29 5.95
C THR A 30 4.03 -4.90 6.72
N PRO A 31 4.09 -4.81 8.05
CA PRO A 31 5.11 -5.47 8.85
C PRO A 31 5.30 -6.95 8.51
N THR A 32 4.19 -7.68 8.31
CA THR A 32 4.24 -9.11 7.92
C THR A 32 4.93 -9.31 6.59
N HIS A 33 4.57 -8.54 5.57
CA HIS A 33 5.21 -8.64 4.26
C HIS A 33 6.71 -8.32 4.31
N ASN A 34 7.07 -7.31 5.07
CA ASN A 34 8.46 -6.86 5.18
C ASN A 34 9.35 -7.90 5.90
N ILE A 35 8.83 -8.54 6.96
CA ILE A 35 9.52 -9.62 7.68
C ILE A 35 9.69 -10.86 6.79
N VAL A 36 8.64 -11.24 6.04
CA VAL A 36 8.72 -12.37 5.10
C VAL A 36 9.79 -12.15 4.03
N MET A 37 9.98 -10.91 3.59
CA MET A 37 11.03 -10.54 2.64
C MET A 37 12.42 -10.38 3.27
N GLY A 38 12.51 -10.35 4.60
CA GLY A 38 13.78 -10.24 5.34
C GLY A 38 14.35 -8.82 5.38
N PHE A 39 13.54 -7.78 5.10
CA PHE A 39 14.02 -6.40 5.05
C PHE A 39 14.56 -5.91 6.39
N GLU A 40 14.11 -6.48 7.52
CA GLU A 40 14.64 -6.19 8.86
C GLU A 40 16.14 -6.52 8.99
N LYS A 41 16.69 -7.34 8.11
CA LYS A 41 18.10 -7.74 8.13
C LYS A 41 19.00 -6.69 7.47
N VAL A 42 18.47 -5.97 6.48
CA VAL A 42 19.23 -5.05 5.62
C VAL A 42 18.87 -3.58 5.82
N ALA A 43 17.65 -3.29 6.33
CA ALA A 43 17.22 -1.94 6.64
C ALA A 43 17.53 -1.59 8.11
N LYS A 44 18.30 -0.54 8.34
CA LYS A 44 18.54 -0.02 9.70
C LYS A 44 17.34 0.78 10.22
N TYR A 45 16.72 1.56 9.38
CA TYR A 45 15.64 2.48 9.73
C TYR A 45 14.30 2.01 9.19
N ILE A 46 13.28 2.02 10.05
CA ILE A 46 11.90 1.70 9.70
C ILE A 46 11.08 2.97 9.88
N VAL A 47 10.69 3.57 8.77
CA VAL A 47 9.98 4.87 8.76
C VAL A 47 8.48 4.64 8.77
N VAL A 48 7.78 5.26 9.71
CA VAL A 48 6.33 5.12 9.91
C VAL A 48 5.66 6.48 10.17
N PRO A 49 4.36 6.61 9.91
CA PRO A 49 3.51 5.70 9.12
C PRO A 49 3.80 5.79 7.62
N GLY A 50 3.38 4.78 6.85
CA GLY A 50 3.35 4.89 5.39
C GLY A 50 2.34 5.95 4.95
N VAL A 51 2.81 7.02 4.32
CA VAL A 51 1.96 8.18 3.97
C VAL A 51 1.43 8.15 2.54
N HIS A 52 2.03 7.34 1.66
CA HIS A 52 1.70 7.30 0.24
C HIS A 52 0.67 6.23 -0.10
N GLN A 53 0.62 5.12 0.63
CA GLN A 53 -0.31 4.01 0.42
C GLN A 53 -0.74 3.40 1.75
N PRO A 54 -1.68 4.03 2.47
CA PRO A 54 -2.07 3.59 3.81
C PRO A 54 -2.88 2.29 3.81
N ILE A 55 -3.35 1.84 2.65
CA ILE A 55 -4.09 0.59 2.48
C ILE A 55 -3.73 -0.05 1.15
N ALA A 56 -3.56 -1.37 1.15
CA ALA A 56 -3.43 -2.16 -0.07
C ALA A 56 -4.78 -2.79 -0.43
N MET A 57 -5.18 -2.66 -1.70
CA MET A 57 -6.34 -3.37 -2.24
C MET A 57 -5.85 -4.55 -3.06
N HIS A 58 -6.32 -5.74 -2.69
CA HIS A 58 -6.01 -6.95 -3.44
C HIS A 58 -7.14 -7.24 -4.42
N GLU A 59 -6.79 -7.46 -5.68
CA GLU A 59 -7.73 -7.70 -6.75
C GLU A 59 -7.34 -8.92 -7.57
N CYS A 60 -8.33 -9.63 -8.09
CA CYS A 60 -8.15 -10.73 -9.03
C CYS A 60 -8.54 -10.27 -10.42
N ALA A 61 -7.56 -10.01 -11.28
CA ALA A 61 -7.79 -9.65 -12.67
C ALA A 61 -7.87 -10.89 -13.56
N VAL A 62 -8.95 -11.02 -14.30
CA VAL A 62 -9.16 -12.13 -15.26
C VAL A 62 -9.15 -11.57 -16.69
N ASN A 63 -8.41 -12.23 -17.57
CA ASN A 63 -8.43 -11.88 -19.01
C ASN A 63 -9.86 -11.94 -19.55
N LYS A 64 -10.30 -10.90 -20.26
CA LYS A 64 -11.68 -10.78 -20.74
C LYS A 64 -12.11 -11.92 -21.66
N LYS A 65 -11.23 -12.42 -22.52
CA LYS A 65 -11.52 -13.57 -23.41
C LYS A 65 -11.73 -14.84 -22.58
N THR A 66 -10.88 -15.10 -21.61
CA THR A 66 -10.99 -16.21 -20.67
C THR A 66 -12.28 -16.11 -19.86
N TRP A 67 -12.56 -14.95 -19.29
CA TRP A 67 -13.80 -14.70 -18.55
C TRP A 67 -15.06 -14.97 -19.39
N ASN A 68 -15.07 -14.49 -20.63
CA ASN A 68 -16.23 -14.67 -21.51
C ASN A 68 -16.44 -16.12 -21.94
N ALA A 69 -15.38 -16.92 -21.99
CA ALA A 69 -15.46 -18.35 -22.31
C ALA A 69 -15.91 -19.24 -21.15
N MET A 70 -15.90 -18.72 -19.91
CA MET A 70 -16.33 -19.44 -18.72
C MET A 70 -17.84 -19.57 -18.67
N SER A 71 -18.29 -20.69 -18.10
CA SER A 71 -19.68 -20.91 -17.70
C SER A 71 -20.08 -19.97 -16.54
N ASP A 72 -21.37 -19.79 -16.34
CA ASP A 72 -21.88 -18.99 -15.22
C ASP A 72 -21.48 -19.56 -13.85
N MET A 73 -21.36 -20.89 -13.76
CA MET A 73 -20.89 -21.55 -12.53
C MET A 73 -19.44 -21.20 -12.23
N GLU A 74 -18.54 -21.29 -13.21
CA GLU A 74 -17.12 -20.93 -13.06
C GLU A 74 -16.96 -19.47 -12.69
N LYS A 75 -17.71 -18.55 -13.32
CA LYS A 75 -17.72 -17.13 -12.97
C LYS A 75 -18.14 -16.89 -11.51
N LYS A 76 -19.18 -17.60 -11.05
CA LYS A 76 -19.63 -17.54 -9.65
C LYS A 76 -18.57 -18.06 -8.69
N GLN A 77 -17.91 -19.18 -9.01
CA GLN A 77 -16.85 -19.76 -8.21
C GLN A 77 -15.65 -18.83 -8.08
N ILE A 78 -15.18 -18.24 -9.19
CA ILE A 78 -14.06 -17.25 -9.16
C ILE A 78 -14.45 -16.02 -8.36
N THR A 79 -15.67 -15.51 -8.54
CA THR A 79 -16.16 -14.36 -7.78
C THR A 79 -16.22 -14.65 -6.28
N ALA A 80 -16.71 -15.82 -5.90
CA ALA A 80 -16.75 -16.25 -4.50
C ALA A 80 -15.33 -16.43 -3.93
N GLY A 81 -14.45 -17.10 -4.67
CA GLY A 81 -13.05 -17.31 -4.29
C GLY A 81 -12.31 -15.99 -4.10
N GLY A 82 -12.51 -15.01 -4.99
CA GLY A 82 -11.92 -13.67 -4.84
C GLY A 82 -12.39 -12.96 -3.56
N LYS A 83 -13.67 -13.07 -3.22
CA LYS A 83 -14.19 -12.51 -1.95
C LYS A 83 -13.60 -13.20 -0.73
N MET A 84 -13.51 -14.52 -0.76
CA MET A 84 -12.89 -15.31 0.33
C MET A 84 -11.40 -14.95 0.48
N MET A 85 -10.67 -14.91 -0.61
CA MET A 85 -9.26 -14.50 -0.60
C MET A 85 -9.06 -13.11 0.03
N THR A 86 -9.89 -12.15 -0.32
CA THR A 86 -9.81 -10.80 0.26
C THR A 86 -10.07 -10.82 1.77
N TRP A 87 -11.06 -11.58 2.21
CA TRP A 87 -11.38 -11.74 3.62
C TRP A 87 -10.27 -12.43 4.40
N ASP A 88 -9.78 -13.56 3.90
CA ASP A 88 -8.72 -14.34 4.54
C ASP A 88 -7.43 -13.55 4.63
N LEU A 89 -7.06 -12.83 3.56
CA LEU A 89 -5.87 -12.01 3.55
C LEU A 89 -5.97 -10.83 4.53
N TYR A 90 -7.11 -10.15 4.57
CA TYR A 90 -7.35 -9.03 5.48
C TYR A 90 -7.29 -9.47 6.95
N THR A 91 -7.95 -10.58 7.29
CA THR A 91 -7.95 -11.11 8.66
C THR A 91 -6.60 -11.66 9.06
N LYS A 92 -5.90 -12.37 8.15
CA LYS A 92 -4.56 -12.89 8.40
C LYS A 92 -3.55 -11.77 8.62
N LEU A 93 -3.52 -10.77 7.75
CA LEU A 93 -2.62 -9.63 7.92
C LEU A 93 -2.93 -8.85 9.20
N GLY A 94 -4.21 -8.62 9.51
CA GLY A 94 -4.60 -7.95 10.74
C GLY A 94 -4.18 -8.71 12.00
N HIS A 95 -4.15 -10.05 11.95
CA HIS A 95 -3.65 -10.90 13.03
C HIS A 95 -2.11 -10.89 13.11
N ASP A 96 -1.44 -11.04 11.97
CA ASP A 96 0.00 -11.28 11.91
C ASP A 96 0.84 -9.98 12.00
N ASP A 97 0.27 -8.84 11.62
CA ASP A 97 1.01 -7.57 11.60
C ASP A 97 1.44 -7.11 12.99
N ALA A 98 0.62 -7.32 14.01
CA ALA A 98 0.96 -6.90 15.37
C ALA A 98 2.18 -7.67 15.94
N PRO A 99 2.26 -9.01 15.91
CA PRO A 99 3.45 -9.72 16.37
C PRO A 99 4.67 -9.46 15.49
N ASN A 100 4.50 -9.29 14.17
CA ASN A 100 5.60 -8.94 13.27
C ASN A 100 6.10 -7.51 13.51
N TRP A 101 5.23 -6.57 13.84
CA TRP A 101 5.63 -5.24 14.29
C TRP A 101 6.50 -5.29 15.55
N MET A 102 6.15 -6.15 16.51
CA MET A 102 6.94 -6.34 17.73
C MET A 102 8.34 -6.89 17.46
N THR A 103 8.57 -7.54 16.32
CA THR A 103 9.91 -7.92 15.87
C THR A 103 10.80 -6.69 15.66
N TYR A 104 10.27 -5.63 15.05
CA TYR A 104 11.00 -4.36 14.89
C TYR A 104 11.18 -3.64 16.22
N VAL A 105 10.12 -3.54 17.03
CA VAL A 105 10.16 -2.88 18.34
C VAL A 105 11.22 -3.49 19.28
N ASN A 106 11.33 -4.83 19.27
CA ASN A 106 12.27 -5.55 20.10
C ASN A 106 13.67 -5.72 19.46
N SER A 107 13.83 -5.32 18.21
CA SER A 107 15.09 -5.43 17.49
C SER A 107 16.12 -4.44 18.06
N LYS A 108 17.34 -4.93 18.26
CA LYS A 108 18.50 -4.06 18.57
C LYS A 108 19.18 -3.52 17.32
N LYS A 109 18.73 -3.95 16.14
CA LYS A 109 19.34 -3.61 14.84
C LYS A 109 18.53 -2.55 14.08
N ASN A 110 17.22 -2.49 14.34
CA ASN A 110 16.31 -1.58 13.66
C ASN A 110 15.97 -0.40 14.58
N GLU A 111 15.83 0.75 13.98
CA GLU A 111 15.41 1.99 14.62
C GLU A 111 14.13 2.47 13.97
N ILE A 112 13.07 2.65 14.76
CA ILE A 112 11.77 3.12 14.27
C ILE A 112 11.80 4.63 14.26
N ILE A 113 11.48 5.21 13.09
CA ILE A 113 11.43 6.66 12.90
C ILE A 113 9.98 7.06 12.62
N ASP A 114 9.41 7.83 13.52
CA ASP A 114 8.11 8.45 13.32
C ASP A 114 8.24 9.70 12.44
N LEU A 115 7.49 9.73 11.34
CA LEU A 115 7.45 10.90 10.47
C LEU A 115 6.81 12.10 11.20
N PRO A 116 7.48 13.25 11.22
CA PRO A 116 6.93 14.45 11.84
C PRO A 116 5.68 14.92 11.09
N GLN A 117 4.78 15.63 11.80
CA GLN A 117 3.54 16.13 11.21
C GLN A 117 3.79 17.02 10.00
N SER A 118 4.84 17.84 10.03
CA SER A 118 5.24 18.70 8.91
C SER A 118 5.53 17.92 7.61
N PHE A 119 6.11 16.70 7.73
CA PHE A 119 6.31 15.84 6.56
C PHE A 119 4.98 15.28 6.03
N LYS A 120 4.10 14.85 6.94
CA LYS A 120 2.76 14.33 6.57
C LYS A 120 1.95 15.40 5.84
N ASP A 121 2.01 16.64 6.33
CA ASP A 121 1.34 17.79 5.71
C ASP A 121 1.93 18.11 4.33
N ALA A 122 3.25 18.07 4.19
CA ALA A 122 3.92 18.27 2.91
C ALA A 122 3.60 17.16 1.91
N ALA A 123 3.53 15.90 2.35
CA ALA A 123 3.14 14.77 1.51
C ALA A 123 1.69 14.91 1.02
N LYS A 124 0.78 15.28 1.93
CA LYS A 124 -0.63 15.55 1.58
C LYS A 124 -0.72 16.68 0.55
N LYS A 125 -0.07 17.80 0.78
CA LYS A 125 -0.04 18.93 -0.15
C LYS A 125 0.48 18.52 -1.53
N ALA A 126 1.60 17.80 -1.57
CA ALA A 126 2.18 17.30 -2.82
C ALA A 126 1.24 16.35 -3.59
N THR A 127 0.45 15.54 -2.86
CA THR A 127 -0.55 14.64 -3.44
C THR A 127 -1.73 15.41 -4.01
N ASP A 128 -2.25 16.40 -3.28
CA ASP A 128 -3.35 17.23 -3.72
C ASP A 128 -2.98 18.04 -5.00
N GLU A 129 -1.79 18.63 -5.02
CA GLU A 129 -1.25 19.33 -6.20
C GLU A 129 -1.07 18.40 -7.39
N TRP A 130 -0.55 17.19 -7.17
CA TRP A 130 -0.42 16.19 -8.22
C TRP A 130 -1.78 15.78 -8.79
N ALA A 131 -2.76 15.57 -7.92
CA ALA A 131 -4.10 15.17 -8.36
C ALA A 131 -4.79 16.29 -9.16
N GLU A 132 -4.62 17.54 -8.77
CA GLU A 132 -5.13 18.69 -9.52
C GLU A 132 -4.48 18.79 -10.91
N GLU A 133 -3.15 18.72 -10.97
CA GLU A 133 -2.40 18.77 -12.23
C GLU A 133 -2.78 17.60 -13.16
N THR A 134 -2.89 16.38 -12.58
CA THR A 134 -3.27 15.19 -13.33
C THR A 134 -4.72 15.27 -13.79
N GLY A 135 -5.62 15.74 -12.95
CA GLY A 135 -7.03 15.89 -13.27
C GLY A 135 -7.30 16.84 -14.44
N LYS A 136 -6.44 17.84 -14.66
CA LYS A 136 -6.53 18.74 -15.83
C LYS A 136 -6.24 18.03 -17.16
N LYS A 137 -5.42 16.98 -17.14
CA LYS A 137 -4.95 16.25 -18.33
C LYS A 137 -5.59 14.88 -18.47
N ALA A 138 -6.11 14.32 -17.40
CA ALA A 138 -6.68 12.98 -17.35
C ALA A 138 -8.10 12.95 -17.93
N ASN A 139 -8.55 11.73 -18.22
CA ASN A 139 -9.93 11.47 -18.61
C ASN A 139 -10.93 11.63 -17.45
N ASP A 140 -12.22 11.58 -17.75
CA ASP A 140 -13.28 11.75 -16.78
C ASP A 140 -13.27 10.71 -15.64
N TRP A 141 -12.74 9.50 -15.90
CA TRP A 141 -12.65 8.45 -14.91
C TRP A 141 -11.73 8.83 -13.75
N PHE A 142 -10.57 9.43 -14.03
CA PHE A 142 -9.68 9.90 -12.98
C PHE A 142 -10.39 10.89 -12.06
N ARG A 143 -11.08 11.89 -12.64
CA ARG A 143 -11.80 12.90 -11.86
C ARG A 143 -12.92 12.31 -11.03
N LYS A 144 -13.70 11.38 -11.59
CA LYS A 144 -14.80 10.68 -10.88
C LYS A 144 -14.27 9.84 -9.73
N ILE A 145 -13.20 9.07 -9.95
CA ILE A 145 -12.59 8.22 -8.92
C ILE A 145 -12.02 9.09 -7.80
N TRP A 146 -11.26 10.13 -8.14
CA TRP A 146 -10.68 11.05 -7.16
C TRP A 146 -11.75 11.76 -6.31
N ALA A 147 -12.81 12.24 -6.94
CA ALA A 147 -13.92 12.85 -6.23
C ALA A 147 -14.64 11.86 -5.30
N SER A 148 -14.88 10.63 -5.76
CA SER A 148 -15.50 9.57 -4.96
C SER A 148 -14.65 9.19 -3.75
N GLN A 149 -13.33 9.04 -3.92
CA GLN A 149 -12.41 8.71 -2.84
C GLN A 149 -12.36 9.82 -1.78
N ASN A 150 -12.33 11.09 -2.19
CA ASN A 150 -12.32 12.20 -1.26
C ASN A 150 -13.67 12.31 -0.49
N ALA A 151 -14.79 12.17 -1.17
CA ALA A 151 -16.11 12.16 -0.53
C ALA A 151 -16.22 11.03 0.52
N TYR A 152 -15.72 9.83 0.20
CA TYR A 152 -15.68 8.71 1.15
C TYR A 152 -14.77 8.98 2.34
N LYS A 153 -13.59 9.52 2.10
CA LYS A 153 -12.62 9.90 3.14
C LYS A 153 -13.22 10.95 4.09
N ASP A 154 -13.90 11.95 3.55
CA ASP A 154 -14.54 13.01 4.36
C ASP A 154 -15.68 12.43 5.21
N ALA A 155 -16.53 11.58 4.61
CA ALA A 155 -17.59 10.89 5.35
C ALA A 155 -17.01 9.99 6.46
N TRP A 156 -15.93 9.25 6.16
CA TRP A 156 -15.26 8.38 7.14
C TRP A 156 -14.62 9.16 8.28
N SER A 157 -14.05 10.34 8.00
CA SER A 157 -13.48 11.21 9.03
C SER A 157 -14.52 11.68 10.04
N GLN A 158 -15.80 11.80 9.65
CA GLN A 158 -16.89 12.09 10.55
C GLN A 158 -17.35 10.84 11.32
N ALA A 159 -17.44 9.70 10.63
CA ALA A 159 -17.88 8.43 11.21
C ALA A 159 -16.92 7.92 12.30
N HIS A 160 -15.66 8.26 12.24
CA HIS A 160 -14.65 7.86 13.22
C HIS A 160 -14.92 8.42 14.63
N ARG A 161 -15.78 9.45 14.77
CA ARG A 161 -16.23 9.96 16.07
C ARG A 161 -17.06 8.94 16.87
N TYR A 162 -17.54 7.88 16.23
CA TYR A 162 -18.30 6.80 16.87
C TYR A 162 -17.40 5.69 17.45
N ARG A 163 -16.10 5.75 17.28
CA ARG A 163 -15.12 4.78 17.78
C ARG A 163 -14.15 5.46 18.74
#